data_0195dfafc3eb5ef49a8e103b2a963339
#
_entry.id   0195dfafc3eb5ef49a8e103b2a963339
#
_cell.length_a   1.000
_cell.length_b   1.000
_cell.length_c   1.000
_cell.angle_alpha   90.00
_cell.angle_beta   90.00
_cell.angle_gamma   90.00
#
_symmetry.space_group_name_H-M   'P 1'
#
loop_
_entity.id
_entity.type
_entity.pdbx_description
1 polymer ?
#
loop_
_entity_poly.entity_id
_entity_poly.type
_entity_poly.pdbx_seq_one_letter_code
_entity_poly.pdbx_strand_id
1 'polypeptide(L)'
;MFLFLNSSCEPDDVCSEANPSTPQLIFRLYDSSQPNEFKVVDTLRVMSLNGEASLEFVNTDSIVFPLQVNASKINADLIIANGVTDRIEIDYLTKDVYLSRACGFQTTFQIHTIEVDQPANWINSIEIVTNEVIIDTLAHVKIFH
;
A
#
# COMPACT_ATOMS: atom_id res chain seq x y z
N MET A 1 24.82 -44.37 33.49
CA MET A 1 25.05 -43.66 32.24
C MET A 1 23.75 -42.98 31.86
N PHE A 2 23.71 -41.66 32.10
CA PHE A 2 22.52 -40.86 31.77
C PHE A 2 22.69 -40.34 30.35
N LEU A 3 21.82 -40.80 29.43
CA LEU A 3 21.69 -40.23 28.12
C LEU A 3 20.84 -38.94 28.25
N PHE A 4 21.50 -37.79 28.19
CA PHE A 4 20.79 -36.52 27.98
C PHE A 4 20.38 -36.46 26.50
N LEU A 5 19.13 -36.78 26.22
CA LEU A 5 18.51 -36.39 24.96
C LEU A 5 18.35 -34.88 24.96
N ASN A 6 19.32 -34.19 24.40
CA ASN A 6 19.14 -32.81 24.02
C ASN A 6 18.08 -32.78 22.89
N SER A 7 16.83 -32.59 23.25
CA SER A 7 15.84 -32.16 22.29
C SER A 7 16.16 -30.69 21.99
N SER A 8 17.00 -30.47 20.99
CA SER A 8 17.16 -29.16 20.45
C SER A 8 15.83 -28.75 19.84
N CYS A 9 15.20 -27.68 20.37
CA CYS A 9 14.09 -27.01 19.71
C CYS A 9 14.53 -26.71 18.30
N GLU A 10 13.83 -27.27 17.30
CA GLU A 10 14.12 -26.99 15.91
C GLU A 10 13.92 -25.49 15.68
N PRO A 11 14.88 -24.79 15.01
CA PRO A 11 14.78 -23.36 14.74
C PRO A 11 13.60 -22.99 13.85
N ASP A 12 12.90 -23.97 13.26
CA ASP A 12 11.73 -23.79 12.41
C ASP A 12 10.44 -23.47 13.17
N ASP A 13 10.43 -23.58 14.50
CA ASP A 13 9.24 -23.30 15.32
C ASP A 13 9.10 -21.83 15.73
N VAL A 14 10.07 -20.99 15.38
CA VAL A 14 10.10 -19.56 15.68
C VAL A 14 10.24 -18.78 14.40
N CYS A 15 9.27 -17.90 14.13
CA CYS A 15 9.40 -16.95 13.02
C CYS A 15 10.53 -15.96 13.35
N SER A 16 11.65 -16.07 12.62
CA SER A 16 12.86 -15.28 12.88
C SER A 16 12.72 -13.83 12.42
N GLU A 17 11.76 -13.56 11.57
CA GLU A 17 11.42 -12.20 11.17
C GLU A 17 10.22 -11.73 12.00
N ALA A 18 10.31 -10.50 12.51
CA ALA A 18 9.18 -9.86 13.16
C ALA A 18 7.97 -9.98 12.26
N ASN A 19 6.90 -10.63 12.73
CA ASN A 19 5.66 -10.96 12.04
C ASN A 19 5.56 -10.32 10.65
N PRO A 20 5.64 -11.07 9.55
CA PRO A 20 5.55 -10.50 8.23
C PRO A 20 4.21 -9.80 8.10
N SER A 21 4.26 -8.48 8.15
CA SER A 21 3.07 -7.65 8.01
C SER A 21 2.61 -7.66 6.55
N THR A 22 1.31 -7.49 6.35
CA THR A 22 0.75 -7.26 5.03
C THR A 22 1.33 -5.97 4.47
N PRO A 23 1.99 -5.98 3.30
CA PRO A 23 2.56 -4.78 2.72
C PRO A 23 1.46 -3.80 2.32
N GLN A 24 1.77 -2.52 2.39
CA GLN A 24 0.86 -1.45 2.03
C GLN A 24 1.20 -0.87 0.66
N LEU A 25 0.21 -0.35 -0.01
CA LEU A 25 0.39 0.31 -1.30
C LEU A 25 0.97 1.71 -1.08
N ILE A 26 2.08 2.01 -1.72
CA ILE A 26 2.76 3.29 -1.59
C ILE A 26 2.60 4.10 -2.86
N PHE A 27 1.99 5.28 -2.73
CA PHE A 27 1.92 6.29 -3.76
C PHE A 27 2.99 7.34 -3.51
N ARG A 28 3.69 7.77 -4.57
CA ARG A 28 4.60 8.89 -4.52
C ARG A 28 4.08 10.03 -5.37
N LEU A 29 4.17 11.25 -4.83
CA LEU A 29 3.64 12.44 -5.48
C LEU A 29 4.75 13.17 -6.26
N TYR A 30 4.48 13.45 -7.52
CA TYR A 30 5.40 14.08 -8.46
C TYR A 30 4.77 15.32 -9.08
N ASP A 31 5.63 16.25 -9.48
CA ASP A 31 5.21 17.43 -10.20
C ASP A 31 4.90 17.08 -11.67
N SER A 32 3.68 17.40 -12.11
CA SER A 32 3.26 17.12 -13.49
C SER A 32 4.02 17.93 -14.51
N SER A 33 4.54 19.11 -14.13
CA SER A 33 5.37 19.96 -15.01
C SER A 33 6.84 19.58 -14.97
N GLN A 34 7.28 18.90 -13.92
CA GLN A 34 8.65 18.38 -13.76
C GLN A 34 8.60 16.93 -13.29
N PRO A 35 8.35 15.96 -14.21
CA PRO A 35 7.99 14.59 -13.83
C PRO A 35 9.06 13.81 -13.05
N ASN A 36 10.27 14.32 -12.97
CA ASN A 36 11.35 13.72 -12.18
C ASN A 36 11.47 14.32 -10.78
N GLU A 37 10.68 15.35 -10.46
CA GLU A 37 10.71 16.02 -9.16
C GLU A 37 9.53 15.61 -8.30
N PHE A 38 9.79 15.36 -7.02
CA PHE A 38 8.73 15.15 -6.03
C PHE A 38 7.97 16.45 -5.79
N LYS A 39 6.68 16.33 -5.53
CA LYS A 39 5.84 17.47 -5.19
C LYS A 39 5.05 17.19 -3.92
N VAL A 40 5.33 17.99 -2.91
CA VAL A 40 4.70 17.90 -1.59
C VAL A 40 3.29 18.49 -1.65
N VAL A 41 2.35 17.87 -0.96
CA VAL A 41 1.05 18.45 -0.61
C VAL A 41 1.05 18.88 0.84
N ASP A 42 0.43 20.00 1.14
CA ASP A 42 0.36 20.52 2.52
C ASP A 42 -0.50 19.61 3.39
N THR A 43 -1.67 19.22 2.88
CA THR A 43 -2.56 18.27 3.54
C THR A 43 -3.17 17.35 2.51
N LEU A 44 -3.29 16.08 2.87
CA LEU A 44 -4.00 15.10 2.08
C LEU A 44 -4.77 14.18 3.01
N ARG A 45 -6.04 14.03 2.75
CA ARG A 45 -6.90 13.08 3.46
C ARG A 45 -7.38 12.01 2.49
N VAL A 46 -7.23 10.77 2.89
CA VAL A 46 -7.74 9.61 2.17
C VAL A 46 -8.97 9.13 2.89
N MET A 47 -10.11 9.13 2.22
CA MET A 47 -11.37 8.64 2.78
C MET A 47 -11.89 7.47 1.97
N SER A 48 -12.21 6.39 2.66
CA SER A 48 -12.93 5.28 2.06
C SER A 48 -14.38 5.69 1.79
N LEU A 49 -14.97 5.22 0.70
CA LEU A 49 -16.34 5.61 0.31
C LEU A 49 -17.43 5.14 1.26
N ASN A 50 -17.16 4.08 2.03
CA ASN A 50 -18.09 3.64 3.07
C ASN A 50 -17.99 4.48 4.36
N GLY A 51 -17.10 5.47 4.41
CA GLY A 51 -16.97 6.41 5.52
C GLY A 51 -16.37 5.85 6.80
N GLU A 52 -15.90 4.60 6.78
CA GLU A 52 -15.42 3.92 7.99
C GLU A 52 -13.97 4.20 8.34
N ALA A 53 -13.17 4.67 7.37
CA ALA A 53 -11.75 4.94 7.59
C ALA A 53 -11.32 6.22 6.89
N SER A 54 -10.52 7.00 7.59
CA SER A 54 -9.82 8.12 7.00
C SER A 54 -8.38 8.16 7.50
N LEU A 55 -7.46 8.50 6.61
CA LEU A 55 -6.05 8.73 6.91
C LEU A 55 -5.72 10.17 6.53
N GLU A 56 -4.96 10.83 7.38
CA GLU A 56 -4.54 12.20 7.15
C GLU A 56 -3.02 12.30 7.09
N PHE A 57 -2.52 12.97 6.07
CA PHE A 57 -1.10 13.22 5.84
C PHE A 57 -0.85 14.71 5.77
N VAL A 58 0.22 15.17 6.40
CA VAL A 58 0.58 16.58 6.45
C VAL A 58 1.98 16.74 5.87
N ASN A 59 2.13 17.69 4.96
CA ASN A 59 3.40 18.07 4.35
C ASN A 59 4.15 16.84 3.81
N THR A 60 3.53 16.13 2.88
CA THR A 60 4.06 14.85 2.38
C THR A 60 4.08 14.78 0.86
N ASP A 61 5.03 14.02 0.33
CA ASP A 61 5.09 13.57 -1.06
C ASP A 61 4.85 12.06 -1.20
N SER A 62 4.44 11.40 -0.12
CA SER A 62 4.23 9.97 -0.09
C SER A 62 2.95 9.62 0.68
N ILE A 63 2.15 8.72 0.13
CA ILE A 63 0.91 8.25 0.73
C ILE A 63 1.04 6.75 0.94
N VAL A 64 0.77 6.31 2.16
CA VAL A 64 0.65 4.90 2.52
C VAL A 64 -0.82 4.54 2.51
N PHE A 65 -1.21 3.61 1.65
CA PHE A 65 -2.60 3.22 1.45
C PHE A 65 -2.78 1.74 1.83
N PRO A 66 -3.54 1.43 2.90
CA PRO A 66 -3.78 0.03 3.27
C PRO A 66 -4.79 -0.61 2.33
N LEU A 67 -4.41 -1.71 1.70
CA LEU A 67 -5.32 -2.53 0.90
C LEU A 67 -6.03 -3.53 1.80
N GLN A 68 -7.27 -3.85 1.45
CA GLN A 68 -8.08 -4.82 2.20
C GLN A 68 -7.84 -6.23 1.67
N VAL A 69 -7.58 -7.17 2.58
CA VAL A 69 -7.29 -8.56 2.22
C VAL A 69 -8.52 -9.35 1.75
N ASN A 70 -9.70 -8.87 2.07
CA ASN A 70 -10.98 -9.51 1.74
C ASN A 70 -11.75 -8.77 0.64
N ALA A 71 -11.08 -7.92 -0.10
CA ALA A 71 -11.68 -7.17 -1.20
C ALA A 71 -10.83 -7.30 -2.46
N SER A 72 -11.42 -7.04 -3.61
CA SER A 72 -10.75 -6.98 -4.91
C SER A 72 -10.83 -5.61 -5.55
N LYS A 73 -11.54 -4.69 -4.93
CA LYS A 73 -11.75 -3.33 -5.42
C LYS A 73 -11.92 -2.38 -4.24
N ILE A 74 -11.23 -1.24 -4.31
CA ILE A 74 -11.37 -0.17 -3.33
C ILE A 74 -11.62 1.13 -4.07
N ASN A 75 -12.59 1.89 -3.57
CA ASN A 75 -12.83 3.27 -3.97
C ASN A 75 -12.48 4.19 -2.81
N ALA A 76 -11.75 5.24 -3.08
CA ALA A 76 -11.35 6.21 -2.07
C ALA A 76 -11.32 7.62 -2.64
N ASP A 77 -11.64 8.58 -1.78
CA ASP A 77 -11.49 10.00 -2.08
C ASP A 77 -10.14 10.49 -1.57
N LEU A 78 -9.40 11.15 -2.44
CA LEU A 78 -8.14 11.82 -2.12
C LEU A 78 -8.40 13.32 -2.08
N ILE A 79 -8.38 13.88 -0.89
CA ILE A 79 -8.82 15.25 -0.61
C ILE A 79 -7.60 16.07 -0.21
N ILE A 80 -7.26 17.08 -1.00
CA ILE A 80 -6.22 18.04 -0.68
C ILE A 80 -6.80 19.31 -0.05
N ALA A 81 -5.97 20.33 0.18
CA ALA A 81 -6.38 21.60 0.76
C ALA A 81 -7.60 22.20 0.06
N ASN A 82 -8.45 22.89 0.83
CA ASN A 82 -9.71 23.51 0.37
C ASN A 82 -10.78 22.51 -0.07
N GLY A 83 -10.65 21.23 0.31
CA GLY A 83 -11.62 20.20 -0.01
C GLY A 83 -11.60 19.74 -1.47
N VAL A 84 -10.56 20.06 -2.22
CA VAL A 84 -10.43 19.61 -3.61
C VAL A 84 -10.23 18.10 -3.62
N THR A 85 -11.14 17.39 -4.27
CA THR A 85 -11.24 15.93 -4.14
C THR A 85 -11.17 15.27 -5.50
N ASP A 86 -10.36 14.23 -5.59
CA ASP A 86 -10.39 13.26 -6.67
C ASP A 86 -10.66 11.87 -6.10
N ARG A 87 -11.52 11.14 -6.79
CA ARG A 87 -11.86 9.77 -6.44
C ARG A 87 -11.05 8.81 -7.26
N ILE A 88 -10.44 7.83 -6.60
CA ILE A 88 -9.71 6.75 -7.27
C ILE A 88 -10.42 5.42 -7.03
N GLU A 89 -10.30 4.54 -8.03
CA GLU A 89 -10.70 3.15 -7.94
C GLU A 89 -9.47 2.28 -8.15
N ILE A 90 -9.21 1.39 -7.20
CA ILE A 90 -8.10 0.43 -7.25
C ILE A 90 -8.69 -0.96 -7.41
N ASP A 91 -8.34 -1.62 -8.50
CA ASP A 91 -8.72 -3.00 -8.79
C ASP A 91 -7.50 -3.90 -8.62
N TYR A 92 -7.60 -4.93 -7.77
CA TYR A 92 -6.45 -5.74 -7.41
C TYR A 92 -6.83 -7.17 -7.04
N LEU A 93 -5.83 -8.05 -7.02
CA LEU A 93 -5.93 -9.40 -6.48
C LEU A 93 -5.09 -9.52 -5.21
N THR A 94 -5.59 -10.32 -4.27
CA THR A 94 -4.81 -10.76 -3.11
C THR A 94 -4.12 -12.08 -3.41
N LYS A 95 -2.91 -12.23 -2.89
CA LYS A 95 -2.13 -13.47 -2.99
C LYS A 95 -1.59 -13.84 -1.61
N ASP A 96 -1.76 -15.10 -1.22
CA ASP A 96 -1.13 -15.64 -0.03
C ASP A 96 0.16 -16.34 -0.42
N VAL A 97 1.26 -15.91 0.18
CA VAL A 97 2.60 -16.45 -0.08
C VAL A 97 3.05 -17.22 1.16
N TYR A 98 3.40 -18.50 0.97
CA TYR A 98 3.98 -19.29 2.04
C TYR A 98 5.40 -18.81 2.34
N LEU A 99 5.68 -18.51 3.58
CA LEU A 99 6.98 -18.03 4.03
C LEU A 99 7.79 -19.15 4.68
N SER A 100 7.26 -19.72 5.74
CA SER A 100 7.86 -20.81 6.47
C SER A 100 6.82 -21.48 7.36
N ARG A 101 7.17 -22.63 7.92
CA ARG A 101 6.29 -23.32 8.85
C ARG A 101 5.98 -22.49 10.09
N ALA A 102 6.97 -21.74 10.58
CA ALA A 102 6.81 -20.88 11.76
C ALA A 102 6.11 -19.56 11.44
N CYS A 103 6.37 -18.96 10.29
CA CYS A 103 5.79 -17.67 9.89
C CYS A 103 4.44 -17.82 9.18
N GLY A 104 4.12 -19.01 8.62
CA GLY A 104 2.90 -19.24 7.90
C GLY A 104 2.85 -18.54 6.55
N PHE A 105 1.74 -17.86 6.27
CA PHE A 105 1.51 -17.18 5.00
C PHE A 105 1.54 -15.67 5.20
N GLN A 106 1.99 -14.96 4.17
CA GLN A 106 1.89 -13.52 4.05
C GLN A 106 0.93 -13.19 2.91
N THR A 107 -0.01 -12.29 3.15
CA THR A 107 -0.87 -11.76 2.09
C THR A 107 -0.12 -10.64 1.36
N THR A 108 -0.04 -10.77 0.05
CA THR A 108 0.48 -9.75 -0.86
C THR A 108 -0.59 -9.38 -1.88
N PHE A 109 -0.33 -8.37 -2.70
CA PHE A 109 -1.33 -7.88 -3.65
C PHE A 109 -0.74 -7.74 -5.04
N GLN A 110 -1.59 -7.86 -6.04
CA GLN A 110 -1.27 -7.55 -7.42
C GLN A 110 -2.27 -6.53 -7.94
N ILE A 111 -1.79 -5.34 -8.28
CA ILE A 111 -2.62 -4.27 -8.80
C ILE A 111 -2.93 -4.54 -10.27
N HIS A 112 -4.20 -4.46 -10.62
CA HIS A 112 -4.63 -4.53 -12.01
C HIS A 112 -4.74 -3.14 -12.62
N THR A 113 -5.57 -2.29 -12.02
CA THR A 113 -5.80 -0.94 -12.52
C THR A 113 -5.98 0.02 -11.37
N ILE A 114 -5.58 1.26 -11.61
CA ILE A 114 -5.91 2.40 -10.76
C ILE A 114 -6.47 3.49 -11.67
N GLU A 115 -7.70 3.88 -11.44
CA GLU A 115 -8.39 4.86 -12.26
C GLU A 115 -8.84 6.04 -11.42
N VAL A 116 -8.77 7.22 -12.00
CA VAL A 116 -9.28 8.47 -11.41
C VAL A 116 -10.57 8.83 -12.10
N ASP A 117 -11.62 9.13 -11.31
CA ASP A 117 -12.89 9.60 -11.86
C ASP A 117 -12.69 10.90 -12.63
N GLN A 118 -13.23 10.94 -13.83
CA GLN A 118 -13.14 12.11 -14.71
C GLN A 118 -14.40 12.96 -14.61
N PRO A 119 -14.27 14.29 -14.68
CA PRO A 119 -13.02 15.07 -14.81
C PRO A 119 -12.24 15.14 -13.49
N ALA A 120 -10.93 14.95 -13.56
CA ALA A 120 -10.08 15.05 -12.40
C ALA A 120 -9.86 16.52 -11.99
N ASN A 121 -9.73 16.75 -10.68
CA ASN A 121 -9.61 18.10 -10.12
C ASN A 121 -8.16 18.48 -9.81
N TRP A 122 -7.38 17.60 -9.21
CA TRP A 122 -5.99 17.90 -8.86
C TRP A 122 -4.99 16.86 -9.37
N ILE A 123 -5.43 15.63 -9.60
CA ILE A 123 -4.57 14.57 -10.15
C ILE A 123 -4.54 14.71 -11.67
N ASN A 124 -3.34 14.88 -12.24
CA ASN A 124 -3.17 14.94 -13.68
C ASN A 124 -3.06 13.55 -14.31
N SER A 125 -2.26 12.68 -13.70
CA SER A 125 -2.10 11.30 -14.18
C SER A 125 -1.60 10.38 -13.07
N ILE A 126 -1.78 9.08 -13.29
CA ILE A 126 -1.28 8.02 -12.41
C ILE A 126 -0.49 7.04 -13.25
N GLU A 127 0.66 6.62 -12.73
CA GLU A 127 1.52 5.61 -13.36
C GLU A 127 1.81 4.50 -12.36
N ILE A 128 1.53 3.26 -12.73
CA ILE A 128 1.90 2.08 -11.93
C ILE A 128 3.34 1.73 -12.27
N VAL A 129 4.23 1.88 -11.28
CA VAL A 129 5.66 1.55 -11.42
C VAL A 129 5.87 0.05 -11.28
N THR A 130 5.24 -0.55 -10.28
CA THR A 130 5.21 -1.99 -10.09
C THR A 130 3.81 -2.41 -9.67
N ASN A 131 3.28 -3.43 -10.32
CA ASN A 131 1.95 -3.94 -10.00
C ASN A 131 1.95 -4.93 -8.83
N GLU A 132 3.11 -5.37 -8.37
CA GLU A 132 3.24 -6.28 -7.24
C GLU A 132 3.51 -5.51 -5.95
N VAL A 133 2.61 -5.66 -4.97
CA VAL A 133 2.74 -5.06 -3.65
C VAL A 133 3.22 -6.16 -2.71
N ILE A 134 4.53 -6.34 -2.66
CA ILE A 134 5.22 -7.37 -1.88
C ILE A 134 5.96 -6.74 -0.69
N ILE A 135 6.52 -5.56 -0.91
CA ILE A 135 7.21 -4.75 0.09
C ILE A 135 6.67 -3.33 0.06
N ASP A 136 6.77 -2.62 1.17
CA ASP A 136 6.30 -1.24 1.30
C ASP A 136 7.43 -0.25 1.59
N THR A 137 8.65 -0.61 1.24
CA THR A 137 9.82 0.28 1.32
C THR A 137 10.06 1.08 0.04
N LEU A 138 9.40 0.71 -1.06
CA LEU A 138 9.51 1.38 -2.35
C LEU A 138 8.12 1.80 -2.83
N ALA A 139 8.07 2.91 -3.57
CA ALA A 139 6.82 3.36 -4.16
C ALA A 139 6.36 2.43 -5.29
N HIS A 140 5.08 2.09 -5.28
CA HIS A 140 4.46 1.24 -6.29
C HIS A 140 3.81 2.07 -7.40
N VAL A 141 3.36 3.27 -7.07
CA VAL A 141 2.54 4.12 -7.96
C VAL A 141 3.01 5.56 -7.85
N LYS A 142 3.05 6.24 -8.99
CA LYS A 142 3.30 7.68 -9.07
C LYS A 142 1.99 8.42 -9.34
N ILE A 143 1.76 9.49 -8.61
CA ILE A 143 0.70 10.44 -8.86
C ILE A 143 1.34 11.74 -9.31
N PHE A 144 0.97 12.22 -10.48
CA PHE A 144 1.41 13.52 -11.02
C PHE A 144 0.32 14.57 -10.81
N HIS A 145 0.71 15.73 -10.26
CA HIS A 145 -0.26 16.79 -9.96
C HIS A 145 0.29 18.20 -10.08
#